data_d8fd3b66cc257825773ab2265e9548e1
#
_entry.id   d8fd3b66cc257825773ab2265e9548e1
#
_cell.length_a   1.000
_cell.length_b   1.000
_cell.length_c   1.000
_cell.angle_alpha   90.00
_cell.angle_beta   90.00
_cell.angle_gamma   90.00
#
_symmetry.space_group_name_H-M   'P 1'
#
loop_
_entity.id
_entity.type
_entity.pdbx_description
1 polymer ?
#
loop_
_entity_poly.entity_id
_entity_poly.type
_entity_poly.pdbx_seq_one_letter_code
_entity_poly.pdbx_strand_id
1 'polypeptide(L)'
;MTISWWGGDSRHEAYQNAIKEFQAEHTNITIEPTFAAWSGWEEKMAAAFIAGNAQDVCQVNWNWLYNYSADGSKFVDLNTVSKFLDLTQWDDAAMDACYVANSQQCVPVSMTGRIFFWNMTTFNKAGITEVPKSLDDLMAAGKAFKEKLGDDYYPMHLGAYDRMILMVFYLESKYGKDWADPVTSTLNYTEDEIAEGIDFIKSLVDGHVMMNLKTYYSANSDTATHQSNEWITGKIAGIFEWDSAASKYSSALDDANKDGFTVGEEIKFGDNNGGFSKVSMGLAITKTSKCVAEAATLINFLLNEEKGASIMGSECGIPASKAGLKFAQDAGAVKSLVAEANAKVMAFTTNKLDPLFENNDLKASGTGIYQEVFDNIDYGDQTPEEAVETLLDGMESVGYTIG
;
A
#
# COMPACT_ATOMS: atom_id res chain seq x y z
N MET A 1 -25.56 6.99 13.75
CA MET A 1 -24.51 7.20 12.75
C MET A 1 -23.73 5.91 12.58
N THR A 2 -23.31 5.58 11.39
CA THR A 2 -22.56 4.36 11.06
C THR A 2 -21.16 4.70 10.54
N ILE A 3 -20.18 3.83 10.82
CA ILE A 3 -18.81 3.95 10.30
C ILE A 3 -18.30 2.62 9.81
N SER A 4 -17.47 2.61 8.78
CA SER A 4 -16.82 1.41 8.27
C SER A 4 -15.33 1.59 8.00
N TRP A 5 -14.57 0.51 8.26
CA TRP A 5 -13.13 0.43 7.97
C TRP A 5 -12.65 -1.00 7.80
N TRP A 6 -11.49 -1.17 7.15
CA TRP A 6 -10.77 -2.43 7.12
C TRP A 6 -9.48 -2.37 7.92
N GLY A 7 -8.96 -3.52 8.34
CA GLY A 7 -7.67 -3.59 9.03
C GLY A 7 -7.43 -4.93 9.69
N GLY A 8 -6.38 -4.98 10.50
CA GLY A 8 -6.11 -6.03 11.47
C GLY A 8 -6.64 -5.68 12.86
N ASP A 9 -6.47 -6.61 13.80
CA ASP A 9 -7.05 -6.52 15.15
C ASP A 9 -6.66 -5.23 15.90
N SER A 10 -5.39 -4.81 15.85
CA SER A 10 -4.94 -3.60 16.54
C SER A 10 -5.62 -2.33 15.99
N ARG A 11 -5.86 -2.25 14.67
CA ARG A 11 -6.61 -1.16 14.05
C ARG A 11 -8.08 -1.20 14.48
N HIS A 12 -8.68 -2.39 14.51
CA HIS A 12 -10.05 -2.55 14.98
C HIS A 12 -10.21 -2.07 16.42
N GLU A 13 -9.27 -2.43 17.29
CA GLU A 13 -9.24 -2.00 18.68
C GLU A 13 -9.08 -0.47 18.81
N ALA A 14 -8.17 0.14 18.05
CA ALA A 14 -7.95 1.59 18.06
C ALA A 14 -9.22 2.36 17.67
N TYR A 15 -9.86 2.00 16.55
CA TYR A 15 -11.11 2.64 16.16
C TYR A 15 -12.23 2.48 17.21
N GLN A 16 -12.41 1.27 17.76
CA GLN A 16 -13.43 1.02 18.77
C GLN A 16 -13.18 1.81 20.05
N ASN A 17 -11.92 1.90 20.51
CA ASN A 17 -11.55 2.69 21.67
C ASN A 17 -11.77 4.19 21.43
N ALA A 18 -11.37 4.71 20.26
CA ALA A 18 -11.58 6.11 19.90
C ALA A 18 -13.09 6.45 19.79
N ILE A 19 -13.89 5.58 19.19
CA ILE A 19 -15.36 5.73 19.13
C ILE A 19 -15.97 5.75 20.52
N LYS A 20 -15.54 4.89 21.43
CA LYS A 20 -16.02 4.87 22.82
C LYS A 20 -15.74 6.20 23.52
N GLU A 21 -14.55 6.76 23.38
CA GLU A 21 -14.20 8.06 23.97
C GLU A 21 -14.99 9.20 23.31
N PHE A 22 -15.18 9.18 21.98
CA PHE A 22 -16.02 10.14 21.28
C PHE A 22 -17.46 10.14 21.82
N GLN A 23 -18.07 8.97 21.99
CA GLN A 23 -19.43 8.84 22.53
C GLN A 23 -19.54 9.27 24.00
N ALA A 24 -18.44 9.17 24.77
CA ALA A 24 -18.42 9.68 26.14
C ALA A 24 -18.48 11.22 26.19
N GLU A 25 -17.93 11.91 25.20
CA GLU A 25 -18.00 13.38 25.05
C GLU A 25 -19.26 13.85 24.32
N HIS A 26 -19.80 13.03 23.43
CA HIS A 26 -20.98 13.32 22.60
C HIS A 26 -22.11 12.34 22.93
N THR A 27 -22.68 12.46 24.13
CA THR A 27 -23.65 11.48 24.68
C THR A 27 -24.98 11.37 23.90
N ASN A 28 -25.23 12.29 22.98
CA ASN A 28 -26.39 12.27 22.08
C ASN A 28 -26.10 11.54 20.74
N ILE A 29 -24.87 11.07 20.53
CA ILE A 29 -24.45 10.38 19.31
C ILE A 29 -24.17 8.90 19.62
N THR A 30 -24.85 8.01 18.92
CA THR A 30 -24.55 6.57 18.93
C THR A 30 -23.92 6.18 17.59
N ILE A 31 -22.83 5.42 17.65
CA ILE A 31 -22.06 4.98 16.47
C ILE A 31 -22.12 3.46 16.38
N GLU A 32 -22.52 2.96 15.22
CA GLU A 32 -22.52 1.53 14.88
C GLU A 32 -21.38 1.23 13.91
N PRO A 33 -20.34 0.50 14.34
CA PRO A 33 -19.20 0.18 13.50
C PRO A 33 -19.45 -1.05 12.62
N THR A 34 -18.86 -1.05 11.41
CA THR A 34 -18.73 -2.21 10.52
C THR A 34 -17.27 -2.32 10.11
N PHE A 35 -16.63 -3.45 10.35
CA PHE A 35 -15.24 -3.65 10.00
C PHE A 35 -14.92 -5.10 9.64
N ALA A 36 -13.84 -5.30 8.88
CA ALA A 36 -13.31 -6.62 8.54
C ALA A 36 -11.83 -6.52 8.13
N ALA A 37 -11.20 -7.66 7.85
CA ALA A 37 -9.94 -7.71 7.13
C ALA A 37 -10.10 -7.18 5.68
N TRP A 38 -8.98 -6.94 4.99
CA TRP A 38 -9.01 -6.44 3.60
C TRP A 38 -9.64 -7.40 2.60
N SER A 39 -9.41 -8.72 2.76
CA SER A 39 -9.93 -9.72 1.82
C SER A 39 -11.47 -9.64 1.69
N GLY A 40 -11.94 -9.45 0.48
CA GLY A 40 -13.38 -9.28 0.17
C GLY A 40 -13.99 -7.94 0.61
N TRP A 41 -13.18 -7.04 1.18
CA TRP A 41 -13.69 -5.75 1.66
C TRP A 41 -13.98 -4.77 0.52
N GLU A 42 -13.13 -4.73 -0.49
CA GLU A 42 -13.31 -3.84 -1.65
C GLU A 42 -14.61 -4.15 -2.38
N GLU A 43 -14.86 -5.42 -2.68
CA GLU A 43 -16.08 -5.87 -3.36
C GLU A 43 -17.33 -5.57 -2.54
N LYS A 44 -17.27 -5.77 -1.23
CA LYS A 44 -18.34 -5.41 -0.30
C LYS A 44 -18.65 -3.91 -0.35
N MET A 45 -17.62 -3.07 -0.32
CA MET A 45 -17.80 -1.61 -0.34
C MET A 45 -18.24 -1.10 -1.71
N ALA A 46 -17.71 -1.66 -2.80
CA ALA A 46 -18.17 -1.38 -4.16
C ALA A 46 -19.68 -1.62 -4.30
N ALA A 47 -20.16 -2.79 -3.86
CA ALA A 47 -21.58 -3.11 -3.86
C ALA A 47 -22.40 -2.11 -3.01
N ALA A 48 -21.90 -1.71 -1.84
CA ALA A 48 -22.57 -0.75 -0.96
C ALA A 48 -22.66 0.66 -1.57
N PHE A 49 -21.58 1.13 -2.25
CA PHE A 49 -21.58 2.42 -2.95
C PHE A 49 -22.56 2.42 -4.14
N ILE A 50 -22.61 1.33 -4.90
CA ILE A 50 -23.54 1.18 -6.02
C ILE A 50 -24.99 1.18 -5.51
N ALA A 51 -25.26 0.41 -4.45
CA ALA A 51 -26.61 0.30 -3.85
C ALA A 51 -27.03 1.56 -3.05
N GLY A 52 -26.12 2.49 -2.76
CA GLY A 52 -26.39 3.70 -1.96
C GLY A 52 -26.68 3.41 -0.48
N ASN A 53 -26.17 2.30 0.06
CA ASN A 53 -26.33 1.89 1.46
C ASN A 53 -25.01 1.75 2.23
N ALA A 54 -23.94 2.36 1.73
CA ALA A 54 -22.68 2.47 2.46
C ALA A 54 -22.86 3.29 3.74
N GLN A 55 -21.96 3.10 4.71
CA GLN A 55 -21.99 3.76 6.02
C GLN A 55 -21.87 5.29 5.89
N ASP A 56 -22.29 6.02 6.93
CA ASP A 56 -22.21 7.49 6.97
C ASP A 56 -20.75 7.97 6.83
N VAL A 57 -19.82 7.32 7.56
CA VAL A 57 -18.38 7.53 7.45
C VAL A 57 -17.76 6.24 6.90
N CYS A 58 -16.96 6.36 5.86
CA CYS A 58 -16.23 5.23 5.26
C CYS A 58 -14.72 5.49 5.25
N GLN A 59 -13.94 4.54 5.75
CA GLN A 59 -12.55 4.45 5.35
C GLN A 59 -12.54 4.02 3.89
N VAL A 60 -11.86 4.77 3.04
CA VAL A 60 -11.78 4.54 1.60
C VAL A 60 -10.32 4.36 1.17
N ASN A 61 -10.06 3.48 0.22
CA ASN A 61 -8.83 3.55 -0.54
C ASN A 61 -8.92 4.75 -1.49
N TRP A 62 -7.85 5.49 -1.68
CA TRP A 62 -7.88 6.76 -2.43
C TRP A 62 -8.37 6.59 -3.87
N ASN A 63 -8.03 5.48 -4.54
CA ASN A 63 -8.47 5.19 -5.89
C ASN A 63 -10.00 4.98 -6.01
N TRP A 64 -10.69 4.65 -4.90
CA TRP A 64 -12.14 4.51 -4.91
C TRP A 64 -12.87 5.82 -5.21
N LEU A 65 -12.23 6.97 -4.95
CA LEU A 65 -12.77 8.27 -5.32
C LEU A 65 -12.89 8.38 -6.86
N TYR A 66 -11.92 7.85 -7.57
CA TYR A 66 -11.87 7.84 -9.03
C TYR A 66 -12.75 6.72 -9.61
N ASN A 67 -12.77 5.55 -8.99
CA ASN A 67 -13.51 4.40 -9.50
C ASN A 67 -15.03 4.50 -9.24
N TYR A 68 -15.43 5.00 -8.07
CA TYR A 68 -16.83 4.98 -7.65
C TYR A 68 -17.47 6.36 -7.57
N SER A 69 -16.68 7.43 -7.58
CA SER A 69 -17.16 8.79 -7.40
C SER A 69 -16.41 9.81 -8.28
N ALA A 70 -15.99 9.40 -9.48
CA ALA A 70 -15.32 10.26 -10.45
C ALA A 70 -16.15 11.50 -10.83
N ASP A 71 -17.47 11.43 -10.72
CA ASP A 71 -18.43 12.52 -10.92
C ASP A 71 -18.78 13.28 -9.63
N GLY A 72 -18.16 12.94 -8.50
CA GLY A 72 -18.44 13.51 -7.18
C GLY A 72 -19.78 13.06 -6.57
N SER A 73 -20.45 12.03 -7.11
CA SER A 73 -21.82 11.68 -6.71
C SER A 73 -21.94 10.93 -5.38
N LYS A 74 -20.86 10.28 -4.89
CA LYS A 74 -20.96 9.38 -3.72
C LYS A 74 -20.58 10.02 -2.40
N PHE A 75 -19.60 10.93 -2.40
CA PHE A 75 -19.06 11.51 -1.18
C PHE A 75 -19.37 13.00 -1.07
N VAL A 76 -19.55 13.46 0.17
CA VAL A 76 -19.77 14.87 0.51
C VAL A 76 -18.51 15.67 0.22
N ASP A 77 -18.65 16.87 -0.33
CA ASP A 77 -17.55 17.83 -0.39
C ASP A 77 -17.24 18.33 1.04
N LEU A 78 -16.11 17.90 1.58
CA LEU A 78 -15.67 18.21 2.94
C LEU A 78 -15.42 19.70 3.16
N ASN A 79 -15.22 20.50 2.11
CA ASN A 79 -15.14 21.95 2.20
C ASN A 79 -16.46 22.53 2.76
N THR A 80 -17.60 21.89 2.51
CA THR A 80 -18.92 22.32 3.00
C THR A 80 -19.11 22.10 4.50
N VAL A 81 -18.26 21.29 5.13
CA VAL A 81 -18.32 20.95 6.56
C VAL A 81 -17.10 21.44 7.35
N SER A 82 -16.30 22.36 6.81
CA SER A 82 -15.10 22.91 7.43
C SER A 82 -15.31 23.56 8.80
N LYS A 83 -16.56 23.80 9.20
CA LYS A 83 -16.91 24.23 10.57
C LYS A 83 -16.76 23.11 11.62
N PHE A 84 -16.79 21.85 11.18
CA PHE A 84 -16.78 20.65 12.03
C PHE A 84 -15.51 19.83 11.83
N LEU A 85 -14.77 20.05 10.74
CA LEU A 85 -13.55 19.34 10.38
C LEU A 85 -12.50 20.38 9.92
N ASP A 86 -11.42 20.53 10.69
CA ASP A 86 -10.33 21.44 10.37
C ASP A 86 -9.44 20.89 9.25
N LEU A 87 -9.71 21.31 8.02
CA LEU A 87 -8.98 20.89 6.83
C LEU A 87 -7.58 21.51 6.72
N THR A 88 -7.24 22.51 7.53
CA THR A 88 -5.91 23.17 7.51
C THR A 88 -4.79 22.29 8.08
N GLN A 89 -5.15 21.16 8.66
CA GLN A 89 -4.20 20.22 9.28
C GLN A 89 -3.42 19.36 8.26
N TRP A 90 -3.79 19.38 6.99
CA TRP A 90 -3.12 18.63 5.93
C TRP A 90 -2.31 19.52 5.01
N ASP A 91 -1.30 18.94 4.35
CA ASP A 91 -0.57 19.59 3.27
C ASP A 91 -1.37 19.54 1.97
N ASP A 92 -1.23 20.59 1.14
CA ASP A 92 -1.98 20.73 -0.10
C ASP A 92 -1.81 19.49 -1.03
N ALA A 93 -0.59 18.98 -1.17
CA ALA A 93 -0.31 17.82 -2.03
C ALA A 93 -1.08 16.54 -1.61
N ALA A 94 -1.25 16.29 -0.29
CA ALA A 94 -2.02 15.17 0.20
C ALA A 94 -3.53 15.39 -0.01
N MET A 95 -4.00 16.63 0.13
CA MET A 95 -5.40 17.00 -0.11
C MET A 95 -5.75 16.95 -1.60
N ASP A 96 -4.85 17.41 -2.47
CA ASP A 96 -5.06 17.40 -3.93
C ASP A 96 -5.30 15.99 -4.47
N ALA A 97 -4.63 14.97 -3.92
CA ALA A 97 -4.86 13.57 -4.29
C ALA A 97 -6.30 13.07 -3.99
N CYS A 98 -6.99 13.74 -3.07
CA CYS A 98 -8.37 13.44 -2.69
C CYS A 98 -9.39 14.45 -3.25
N TYR A 99 -8.93 15.38 -4.11
CA TYR A 99 -9.77 16.40 -4.76
C TYR A 99 -10.20 15.91 -6.14
N VAL A 100 -11.42 15.38 -6.23
CA VAL A 100 -11.97 14.76 -7.44
C VAL A 100 -13.31 15.41 -7.78
N ALA A 101 -13.55 15.68 -9.06
CA ALA A 101 -14.77 16.33 -9.56
C ALA A 101 -15.06 17.69 -8.88
N ASN A 102 -14.04 18.52 -8.69
CA ASN A 102 -14.13 19.81 -7.99
C ASN A 102 -14.68 19.69 -6.55
N SER A 103 -14.38 18.61 -5.86
CA SER A 103 -14.89 18.26 -4.54
C SER A 103 -13.81 17.58 -3.70
N GLN A 104 -13.59 18.02 -2.47
CA GLN A 104 -12.74 17.35 -1.49
C GLN A 104 -13.48 16.16 -0.91
N GLN A 105 -13.35 15.00 -1.54
CA GLN A 105 -14.21 13.85 -1.25
C GLN A 105 -13.77 13.02 -0.03
N CYS A 106 -12.51 13.11 0.38
CA CYS A 106 -12.05 12.56 1.66
C CYS A 106 -10.87 13.37 2.21
N VAL A 107 -10.51 13.11 3.48
CA VAL A 107 -9.25 13.57 4.07
C VAL A 107 -8.28 12.39 4.19
N PRO A 108 -7.00 12.57 3.85
CA PRO A 108 -5.99 11.54 4.04
C PRO A 108 -5.82 11.17 5.52
N VAL A 109 -5.82 9.87 5.81
CA VAL A 109 -5.43 9.36 7.14
C VAL A 109 -3.92 9.23 7.23
N SER A 110 -3.27 8.69 6.19
CA SER A 110 -1.82 8.56 6.10
C SER A 110 -1.36 8.57 4.64
N MET A 111 -0.10 8.95 4.44
CA MET A 111 0.62 8.75 3.19
C MET A 111 1.47 7.48 3.30
N THR A 112 1.68 6.78 2.18
CA THR A 112 2.44 5.53 2.13
C THR A 112 3.20 5.40 0.81
N GLY A 113 4.26 4.63 0.82
CA GLY A 113 4.99 4.15 -0.35
C GLY A 113 5.68 2.84 -0.05
N ARG A 114 6.42 2.30 -0.99
CA ARG A 114 7.07 1.00 -0.88
C ARG A 114 8.52 1.14 -0.45
N ILE A 115 8.95 0.19 0.40
CA ILE A 115 10.34 0.05 0.84
C ILE A 115 10.65 -1.43 1.08
N PHE A 116 11.93 -1.79 1.00
CA PHE A 116 12.36 -3.14 1.33
C PHE A 116 12.42 -3.34 2.85
N PHE A 117 11.98 -4.51 3.29
CA PHE A 117 12.24 -5.03 4.64
C PHE A 117 13.13 -6.26 4.50
N TRP A 118 14.14 -6.36 5.37
CA TRP A 118 15.13 -7.43 5.34
C TRP A 118 15.19 -8.16 6.69
N ASN A 119 15.39 -9.47 6.65
CA ASN A 119 15.78 -10.28 7.79
C ASN A 119 17.29 -10.50 7.76
N MET A 120 18.03 -9.60 8.37
CA MET A 120 19.49 -9.64 8.39
C MET A 120 20.04 -10.85 9.16
N THR A 121 19.27 -11.54 9.99
CA THR A 121 19.66 -12.83 10.58
C THR A 121 19.95 -13.86 9.48
N THR A 122 19.07 -13.98 8.47
CA THR A 122 19.29 -14.90 7.35
C THR A 122 20.38 -14.41 6.41
N PHE A 123 20.42 -13.10 6.10
CA PHE A 123 21.51 -12.52 5.31
C PHE A 123 22.89 -12.79 5.94
N ASN A 124 23.03 -12.64 7.24
CA ASN A 124 24.25 -12.95 7.96
C ASN A 124 24.65 -14.45 7.86
N LYS A 125 23.68 -15.37 7.89
CA LYS A 125 23.92 -16.81 7.66
C LYS A 125 24.47 -17.05 6.24
N ALA A 126 24.04 -16.25 5.25
CA ALA A 126 24.56 -16.26 3.89
C ALA A 126 25.90 -15.50 3.77
N GLY A 127 26.41 -14.90 4.85
CA GLY A 127 27.66 -14.13 4.90
C GLY A 127 27.55 -12.71 4.35
N ILE A 128 26.35 -12.15 4.34
CA ILE A 128 26.05 -10.78 3.91
C ILE A 128 25.71 -9.96 5.15
N THR A 129 26.51 -8.94 5.45
CA THR A 129 26.39 -8.14 6.69
C THR A 129 25.76 -6.77 6.48
N GLU A 130 25.60 -6.34 5.23
CA GLU A 130 24.97 -5.07 4.85
C GLU A 130 23.66 -5.32 4.11
N VAL A 131 22.70 -4.42 4.27
CA VAL A 131 21.46 -4.44 3.46
C VAL A 131 21.79 -4.19 2.00
N PRO A 132 21.10 -4.85 1.03
CA PRO A 132 21.28 -4.58 -0.39
C PRO A 132 20.98 -3.09 -0.72
N LYS A 133 21.81 -2.47 -1.57
CA LYS A 133 21.70 -1.07 -2.00
C LYS A 133 21.72 -0.91 -3.53
N SER A 134 21.91 -1.99 -4.25
CA SER A 134 22.00 -2.02 -5.70
C SER A 134 21.46 -3.33 -6.28
N LEU A 135 21.23 -3.35 -7.60
CA LEU A 135 20.89 -4.58 -8.31
C LEU A 135 22.00 -5.63 -8.17
N ASP A 136 23.27 -5.20 -8.24
CA ASP A 136 24.41 -6.10 -8.08
C ASP A 136 24.43 -6.75 -6.69
N ASP A 137 24.06 -6.01 -5.63
CA ASP A 137 23.93 -6.57 -4.29
C ASP A 137 22.81 -7.61 -4.21
N LEU A 138 21.67 -7.36 -4.85
CA LEU A 138 20.56 -8.31 -4.92
C LEU A 138 20.99 -9.60 -5.65
N MET A 139 21.63 -9.48 -6.80
CA MET A 139 22.11 -10.64 -7.58
C MET A 139 23.19 -11.42 -6.83
N ALA A 140 24.10 -10.72 -6.15
CA ALA A 140 25.10 -11.36 -5.28
C ALA A 140 24.45 -12.08 -4.10
N ALA A 141 23.37 -11.51 -3.53
CA ALA A 141 22.62 -12.14 -2.45
C ALA A 141 21.94 -13.44 -2.93
N GLY A 142 21.27 -13.43 -4.09
CA GLY A 142 20.67 -14.63 -4.67
C GLY A 142 21.67 -15.77 -4.80
N LYS A 143 22.83 -15.48 -5.37
CA LYS A 143 23.93 -16.45 -5.48
C LYS A 143 24.42 -16.96 -4.12
N ALA A 144 24.65 -16.06 -3.16
CA ALA A 144 25.14 -16.43 -1.83
C ALA A 144 24.13 -17.28 -1.05
N PHE A 145 22.83 -16.95 -1.13
CA PHE A 145 21.77 -17.73 -0.51
C PHE A 145 21.74 -19.16 -1.06
N LYS A 146 21.72 -19.29 -2.38
CA LYS A 146 21.72 -20.60 -3.05
C LYS A 146 22.94 -21.43 -2.66
N GLU A 147 24.14 -20.86 -2.72
CA GLU A 147 25.38 -21.57 -2.44
C GLU A 147 25.56 -21.96 -0.97
N LYS A 148 25.13 -21.12 -0.03
CA LYS A 148 25.41 -21.32 1.40
C LYS A 148 24.25 -21.85 2.20
N LEU A 149 22.99 -21.54 1.80
CA LEU A 149 21.79 -21.91 2.54
C LEU A 149 20.96 -22.99 1.81
N GLY A 150 21.16 -23.14 0.48
CA GLY A 150 20.45 -24.09 -0.36
C GLY A 150 19.24 -23.49 -1.09
N ASP A 151 18.59 -24.32 -1.90
CA ASP A 151 17.55 -23.91 -2.85
C ASP A 151 16.24 -23.42 -2.17
N ASP A 152 16.05 -23.71 -0.88
CA ASP A 152 14.84 -23.31 -0.14
C ASP A 152 14.90 -21.90 0.46
N TYR A 153 16.05 -21.22 0.36
CA TYR A 153 16.27 -19.91 0.96
C TYR A 153 16.40 -18.83 -0.12
N TYR A 154 15.60 -17.78 0.02
CA TYR A 154 15.56 -16.69 -0.95
C TYR A 154 15.79 -15.33 -0.27
N PRO A 155 16.58 -14.42 -0.87
CA PRO A 155 16.69 -13.04 -0.41
C PRO A 155 15.35 -12.33 -0.26
N MET A 156 14.37 -12.61 -1.16
CA MET A 156 13.02 -12.07 -1.04
C MET A 156 11.95 -12.92 -1.76
N HIS A 157 10.69 -12.59 -1.51
CA HIS A 157 9.54 -13.01 -2.30
C HIS A 157 8.57 -11.84 -2.51
N LEU A 158 7.98 -11.77 -3.70
CA LEU A 158 6.95 -10.80 -4.04
C LEU A 158 5.81 -11.49 -4.79
N GLY A 159 4.56 -11.20 -4.41
CA GLY A 159 3.37 -11.54 -5.19
C GLY A 159 3.31 -10.74 -6.50
N ALA A 160 2.41 -11.10 -7.40
CA ALA A 160 2.34 -10.49 -8.74
C ALA A 160 2.12 -8.97 -8.69
N TYR A 161 1.22 -8.48 -7.84
CA TYR A 161 1.01 -7.04 -7.65
C TYR A 161 2.25 -6.33 -7.12
N ASP A 162 2.97 -6.94 -6.17
CA ASP A 162 4.20 -6.36 -5.63
C ASP A 162 5.34 -6.36 -6.66
N ARG A 163 5.40 -7.37 -7.54
CA ARG A 163 6.31 -7.41 -8.68
C ARG A 163 6.03 -6.28 -9.67
N MET A 164 4.76 -6.02 -9.95
CA MET A 164 4.36 -4.90 -10.80
C MET A 164 4.81 -3.57 -10.21
N ILE A 165 4.65 -3.36 -8.90
CA ILE A 165 5.13 -2.14 -8.24
C ILE A 165 6.67 -2.05 -8.30
N LEU A 166 7.38 -3.15 -8.06
CA LEU A 166 8.85 -3.15 -8.14
C LEU A 166 9.35 -2.91 -9.58
N MET A 167 8.65 -3.42 -10.59
CA MET A 167 8.92 -3.14 -12.00
C MET A 167 8.78 -1.64 -12.30
N VAL A 168 7.67 -1.03 -11.87
CA VAL A 168 7.45 0.41 -12.03
C VAL A 168 8.54 1.21 -11.31
N PHE A 169 8.88 0.84 -10.07
CA PHE A 169 9.98 1.46 -9.33
C PHE A 169 11.31 1.39 -10.10
N TYR A 170 11.62 0.24 -10.70
CA TYR A 170 12.80 0.07 -11.57
C TYR A 170 12.76 1.04 -12.76
N LEU A 171 11.65 1.08 -13.47
CA LEU A 171 11.49 1.93 -14.65
C LEU A 171 11.57 3.43 -14.30
N GLU A 172 10.92 3.85 -13.22
CA GLU A 172 10.99 5.23 -12.72
C GLU A 172 12.42 5.61 -12.33
N SER A 173 13.13 4.72 -11.62
CA SER A 173 14.54 4.95 -11.27
C SER A 173 15.44 5.07 -12.49
N LYS A 174 15.15 4.33 -13.55
CA LYS A 174 15.93 4.33 -14.77
C LYS A 174 15.61 5.52 -15.67
N TYR A 175 14.35 5.80 -15.90
CA TYR A 175 13.88 6.76 -16.91
C TYR A 175 13.44 8.10 -16.34
N GLY A 176 13.17 8.21 -15.04
CA GLY A 176 12.82 9.46 -14.37
C GLY A 176 11.45 10.02 -14.77
N LYS A 177 10.48 9.16 -15.03
CA LYS A 177 9.11 9.55 -15.41
C LYS A 177 8.08 8.68 -14.70
N ASP A 178 6.91 9.25 -14.38
CA ASP A 178 5.77 8.53 -13.79
C ASP A 178 5.33 7.37 -14.69
N TRP A 179 4.76 6.32 -14.13
CA TRP A 179 4.20 5.19 -14.89
C TRP A 179 3.18 5.64 -15.93
N ALA A 180 2.23 6.45 -15.50
CA ALA A 180 1.25 7.07 -16.36
C ALA A 180 0.94 8.49 -15.89
N ASP A 181 0.40 9.33 -16.75
CA ASP A 181 -0.12 10.63 -16.35
C ASP A 181 -1.31 10.44 -15.38
N PRO A 182 -1.26 10.96 -14.15
CA PRO A 182 -2.27 10.68 -13.13
C PRO A 182 -3.64 11.32 -13.41
N VAL A 183 -3.75 12.19 -14.42
CA VAL A 183 -4.99 12.88 -14.78
C VAL A 183 -5.63 12.24 -16.00
N THR A 184 -4.83 11.87 -17.00
CA THR A 184 -5.31 11.33 -18.29
C THR A 184 -5.17 9.83 -18.38
N SER A 185 -4.48 9.19 -17.42
CA SER A 185 -4.12 7.77 -17.44
C SER A 185 -3.42 7.35 -18.74
N THR A 186 -2.66 8.29 -19.34
CA THR A 186 -1.83 8.02 -20.51
C THR A 186 -0.52 7.39 -20.06
N LEU A 187 -0.22 6.20 -20.57
CA LEU A 187 1.01 5.48 -20.28
C LEU A 187 2.24 6.26 -20.80
N ASN A 188 3.28 6.37 -19.98
CA ASN A 188 4.49 7.13 -20.32
C ASN A 188 5.64 6.27 -20.86
N TYR A 189 5.47 4.96 -20.94
CA TYR A 189 6.50 4.00 -21.31
C TYR A 189 6.18 3.33 -22.64
N THR A 190 7.23 3.07 -23.43
CA THR A 190 7.14 2.28 -24.66
C THR A 190 7.09 0.79 -24.35
N GLU A 191 6.64 -0.02 -25.33
CA GLU A 191 6.63 -1.47 -25.22
C GLU A 191 8.01 -2.05 -24.88
N ASP A 192 9.08 -1.54 -25.51
CA ASP A 192 10.47 -1.96 -25.22
C ASP A 192 10.89 -1.66 -23.79
N GLU A 193 10.53 -0.49 -23.27
CA GLU A 193 10.82 -0.12 -21.87
C GLU A 193 10.04 -1.00 -20.88
N ILE A 194 8.79 -1.35 -21.20
CA ILE A 194 7.97 -2.25 -20.37
C ILE A 194 8.53 -3.67 -20.43
N ALA A 195 8.91 -4.17 -21.60
CA ALA A 195 9.56 -5.47 -21.74
C ALA A 195 10.83 -5.55 -20.90
N GLU A 196 11.64 -4.49 -20.90
CA GLU A 196 12.82 -4.41 -20.03
C GLU A 196 12.45 -4.47 -18.53
N GLY A 197 11.36 -3.83 -18.12
CA GLY A 197 10.86 -3.90 -16.76
C GLY A 197 10.42 -5.31 -16.36
N ILE A 198 9.74 -6.02 -17.25
CA ILE A 198 9.33 -7.42 -17.04
C ILE A 198 10.59 -8.33 -16.99
N ASP A 199 11.56 -8.12 -17.89
CA ASP A 199 12.83 -8.88 -17.90
C ASP A 199 13.63 -8.63 -16.61
N PHE A 200 13.64 -7.41 -16.08
CA PHE A 200 14.23 -7.11 -14.77
C PHE A 200 13.62 -8.00 -13.67
N ILE A 201 12.29 -8.09 -13.58
CA ILE A 201 11.62 -8.97 -12.59
C ILE A 201 11.99 -10.45 -12.82
N LYS A 202 11.96 -10.89 -14.09
CA LYS A 202 12.38 -12.25 -14.48
C LYS A 202 13.83 -12.53 -14.06
N SER A 203 14.73 -11.58 -14.25
CA SER A 203 16.14 -11.72 -13.88
C SER A 203 16.36 -11.95 -12.39
N LEU A 204 15.52 -11.36 -11.52
CA LEU A 204 15.55 -11.59 -10.07
C LEU A 204 15.13 -13.02 -9.71
N VAL A 205 14.17 -13.58 -10.44
CA VAL A 205 13.76 -14.99 -10.27
C VAL A 205 14.86 -15.94 -10.76
N ASP A 206 15.35 -15.73 -11.97
CA ASP A 206 16.42 -16.54 -12.58
C ASP A 206 17.71 -16.49 -11.76
N GLY A 207 18.02 -15.33 -11.16
CA GLY A 207 19.16 -15.10 -10.27
C GLY A 207 18.98 -15.64 -8.84
N HIS A 208 17.90 -16.36 -8.56
CA HIS A 208 17.58 -16.87 -7.21
C HIS A 208 17.45 -15.77 -6.13
N VAL A 209 17.17 -14.52 -6.55
CA VAL A 209 16.92 -13.41 -5.64
C VAL A 209 15.49 -13.50 -5.10
N MET A 210 14.56 -13.86 -5.99
CA MET A 210 13.13 -13.92 -5.70
C MET A 210 12.59 -15.33 -5.95
N MET A 211 11.74 -15.81 -5.03
CA MET A 211 11.05 -17.08 -5.20
C MET A 211 10.04 -16.98 -6.34
N ASN A 212 10.02 -18.01 -7.21
CA ASN A 212 9.05 -18.15 -8.28
C ASN A 212 7.62 -18.28 -7.73
N LEU A 213 6.62 -17.64 -8.36
CA LEU A 213 5.22 -17.63 -7.92
C LEU A 213 4.64 -19.04 -7.82
N LYS A 214 4.88 -19.88 -8.81
CA LYS A 214 4.43 -21.28 -8.80
C LYS A 214 4.92 -22.04 -7.58
N THR A 215 6.20 -21.88 -7.23
CA THR A 215 6.81 -22.49 -6.06
C THR A 215 6.14 -22.00 -4.79
N TYR A 216 5.95 -20.68 -4.67
CA TYR A 216 5.30 -20.09 -3.51
C TYR A 216 3.86 -20.56 -3.34
N TYR A 217 3.02 -20.45 -4.38
CA TYR A 217 1.62 -20.83 -4.31
C TYR A 217 1.41 -22.34 -4.09
N SER A 218 2.31 -23.18 -4.62
CA SER A 218 2.26 -24.62 -4.38
C SER A 218 2.44 -24.98 -2.90
N ALA A 219 3.23 -24.20 -2.15
CA ALA A 219 3.49 -24.42 -0.74
C ALA A 219 2.49 -23.70 0.17
N ASN A 220 2.02 -22.52 -0.22
CA ASN A 220 1.31 -21.58 0.66
C ASN A 220 -0.13 -21.26 0.22
N SER A 221 -0.56 -21.69 -0.98
CA SER A 221 -1.83 -21.26 -1.57
C SER A 221 -1.93 -19.72 -1.55
N ASP A 222 -3.07 -19.16 -1.12
CA ASP A 222 -3.29 -17.71 -1.01
C ASP A 222 -2.84 -17.12 0.34
N THR A 223 -1.97 -17.81 1.09
CA THR A 223 -1.46 -17.32 2.37
C THR A 223 -0.60 -16.08 2.16
N ALA A 224 -0.92 -15.00 2.86
CA ALA A 224 -0.13 -13.78 2.80
C ALA A 224 1.32 -14.02 3.27
N THR A 225 2.30 -13.40 2.62
CA THR A 225 3.73 -13.66 2.86
C THR A 225 4.12 -13.59 4.34
N HIS A 226 3.63 -12.61 5.10
CA HIS A 226 3.94 -12.50 6.54
C HIS A 226 3.38 -13.65 7.39
N GLN A 227 2.43 -14.42 6.88
CA GLN A 227 1.82 -15.58 7.55
C GLN A 227 2.41 -16.91 7.05
N SER A 228 3.23 -16.89 6.01
CA SER A 228 3.87 -18.08 5.48
C SER A 228 4.95 -18.61 6.43
N ASN A 229 5.13 -19.93 6.45
CA ASN A 229 6.19 -20.56 7.23
C ASN A 229 7.58 -20.08 6.77
N GLU A 230 7.74 -19.83 5.47
CA GLU A 230 8.98 -19.35 4.88
C GLU A 230 9.40 -17.97 5.38
N TRP A 231 8.45 -17.04 5.55
CA TRP A 231 8.72 -15.74 6.18
C TRP A 231 9.01 -15.91 7.67
N ILE A 232 8.14 -16.59 8.40
CA ILE A 232 8.23 -16.76 9.86
C ILE A 232 9.59 -17.32 10.26
N THR A 233 10.08 -18.33 9.53
CA THR A 233 11.35 -19.02 9.80
C THR A 233 12.56 -18.42 9.09
N GLY A 234 12.37 -17.35 8.33
CA GLY A 234 13.42 -16.62 7.61
C GLY A 234 13.98 -17.35 6.38
N LYS A 235 13.26 -18.31 5.80
CA LYS A 235 13.62 -18.87 4.50
C LYS A 235 13.41 -17.85 3.38
N ILE A 236 12.37 -17.01 3.47
CA ILE A 236 12.22 -15.77 2.74
C ILE A 236 12.75 -14.67 3.65
N ALA A 237 13.83 -13.99 3.24
CA ALA A 237 14.55 -13.05 4.07
C ALA A 237 14.28 -11.58 3.70
N GLY A 238 13.38 -11.29 2.78
CA GLY A 238 13.06 -9.93 2.38
C GLY A 238 11.73 -9.80 1.67
N ILE A 239 11.22 -8.58 1.67
CA ILE A 239 10.01 -8.19 0.95
C ILE A 239 10.06 -6.71 0.58
N PHE A 240 9.43 -6.33 -0.54
CA PHE A 240 9.17 -4.96 -0.93
C PHE A 240 7.71 -4.63 -0.65
N GLU A 241 7.45 -3.88 0.43
CA GLU A 241 6.10 -3.75 0.97
C GLU A 241 5.81 -2.30 1.40
N TRP A 242 4.56 -1.97 1.67
CA TRP A 242 4.15 -0.67 2.18
C TRP A 242 4.82 -0.37 3.53
N ASP A 243 5.34 0.84 3.70
CA ASP A 243 6.00 1.32 4.92
C ASP A 243 5.16 1.10 6.18
N SER A 244 3.84 1.27 6.07
CA SER A 244 2.88 1.04 7.16
C SER A 244 2.81 -0.41 7.65
N ALA A 245 3.33 -1.36 6.86
CA ALA A 245 3.35 -2.78 7.19
C ALA A 245 4.58 -3.22 8.01
N ALA A 246 5.54 -2.33 8.26
CA ALA A 246 6.80 -2.67 8.94
C ALA A 246 6.61 -3.46 10.24
N SER A 247 5.73 -2.99 11.13
CA SER A 247 5.46 -3.71 12.39
C SER A 247 4.79 -5.07 12.19
N LYS A 248 3.93 -5.21 11.18
CA LYS A 248 3.26 -6.47 10.83
C LYS A 248 4.28 -7.54 10.42
N TYR A 249 5.20 -7.19 9.52
CA TYR A 249 6.23 -8.11 9.05
C TYR A 249 7.27 -8.43 10.12
N SER A 250 7.68 -7.44 10.91
CA SER A 250 8.61 -7.64 12.03
C SER A 250 8.04 -8.59 13.10
N SER A 251 6.79 -8.37 13.51
CA SER A 251 6.15 -9.17 14.56
C SER A 251 5.80 -10.60 14.13
N ALA A 252 5.78 -10.88 12.84
CA ALA A 252 5.51 -12.20 12.28
C ALA A 252 6.72 -13.15 12.32
N LEU A 253 7.95 -12.61 12.47
CA LEU A 253 9.16 -13.43 12.56
C LEU A 253 9.22 -14.20 13.88
N ASP A 254 9.76 -15.42 13.84
CA ASP A 254 10.02 -16.22 15.03
C ASP A 254 11.14 -15.64 15.91
N ASP A 255 11.31 -16.20 17.09
CA ASP A 255 12.32 -15.75 18.07
C ASP A 255 13.76 -15.81 17.54
N ALA A 256 14.04 -16.67 16.57
CA ALA A 256 15.38 -16.79 15.97
C ALA A 256 15.67 -15.71 14.93
N ASN A 257 14.64 -15.06 14.37
CA ASN A 257 14.73 -14.16 13.25
C ASN A 257 14.30 -12.71 13.55
N LYS A 258 13.45 -12.48 14.56
CA LYS A 258 12.85 -11.16 14.84
C LYS A 258 13.87 -10.04 15.07
N ASP A 259 15.01 -10.32 15.69
CA ASP A 259 16.04 -9.32 15.98
C ASP A 259 16.82 -8.90 14.73
N GLY A 260 16.68 -9.64 13.62
CA GLY A 260 17.30 -9.31 12.35
C GLY A 260 16.45 -8.43 11.45
N PHE A 261 15.20 -8.13 11.84
CA PHE A 261 14.33 -7.29 11.01
C PHE A 261 14.91 -5.88 10.86
N THR A 262 15.03 -5.43 9.62
CA THR A 262 15.66 -4.14 9.28
C THR A 262 14.86 -3.47 8.16
N VAL A 263 14.55 -2.19 8.34
CA VAL A 263 14.02 -1.34 7.28
C VAL A 263 15.17 -1.01 6.32
N GLY A 264 15.01 -1.38 5.06
CA GLY A 264 15.99 -1.15 4.01
C GLY A 264 16.18 0.33 3.67
N GLU A 265 16.96 0.56 2.64
CA GLU A 265 17.18 1.86 2.02
C GLU A 265 16.56 1.87 0.62
N GLU A 266 16.51 3.03 -0.04
CA GLU A 266 16.23 3.10 -1.47
C GLU A 266 17.28 2.28 -2.24
N ILE A 267 16.81 1.43 -3.15
CA ILE A 267 17.68 0.79 -4.14
C ILE A 267 17.54 1.56 -5.45
N LYS A 268 18.61 2.22 -5.88
CA LYS A 268 18.62 2.89 -7.17
C LYS A 268 18.99 1.91 -8.27
N PHE A 269 18.12 1.84 -9.26
CA PHE A 269 18.31 1.03 -10.47
C PHE A 269 18.81 1.88 -11.66
N GLY A 270 18.86 3.19 -11.50
CA GLY A 270 19.32 4.18 -12.47
C GLY A 270 19.77 5.47 -11.80
N ASP A 271 19.76 6.56 -12.55
CA ASP A 271 20.23 7.87 -12.08
C ASP A 271 19.16 8.65 -11.29
N ASN A 272 17.89 8.22 -11.36
CA ASN A 272 16.78 8.90 -10.71
C ASN A 272 16.35 8.15 -9.45
N ASN A 273 15.56 8.81 -8.60
CA ASN A 273 14.81 8.12 -7.56
C ASN A 273 13.64 7.39 -8.23
N GLY A 274 13.39 6.15 -7.81
CA GLY A 274 12.20 5.43 -8.16
C GLY A 274 11.16 5.52 -7.05
N GLY A 275 9.95 5.08 -7.38
CA GLY A 275 8.88 4.95 -6.42
C GLY A 275 8.03 6.20 -6.23
N PHE A 276 6.81 5.91 -5.87
CA PHE A 276 5.75 6.88 -5.63
C PHE A 276 5.29 6.86 -4.18
N SER A 277 4.75 7.98 -3.73
CA SER A 277 3.93 8.04 -2.51
C SER A 277 2.48 8.31 -2.89
N LYS A 278 1.56 7.70 -2.13
CA LYS A 278 0.13 7.88 -2.33
C LYS A 278 -0.60 8.03 -1.00
N VAL A 279 -1.83 8.50 -1.04
CA VAL A 279 -2.73 8.38 0.11
C VAL A 279 -3.00 6.90 0.38
N SER A 280 -2.62 6.43 1.56
CA SER A 280 -2.82 5.03 1.95
C SER A 280 -4.31 4.73 2.08
N MET A 281 -5.01 5.57 2.84
CA MET A 281 -6.43 5.53 3.05
C MET A 281 -6.94 6.91 3.45
N GLY A 282 -8.21 7.17 3.18
CA GLY A 282 -8.89 8.39 3.60
C GLY A 282 -10.14 8.10 4.42
N LEU A 283 -10.68 9.11 5.08
CA LEU A 283 -12.03 9.09 5.64
C LEU A 283 -12.93 10.00 4.83
N ALA A 284 -14.03 9.42 4.34
CA ALA A 284 -15.04 10.08 3.52
C ALA A 284 -16.41 10.02 4.19
N ILE A 285 -17.28 11.00 3.89
CA ILE A 285 -18.68 11.03 4.31
C ILE A 285 -19.54 10.74 3.10
N THR A 286 -20.44 9.76 3.18
CA THR A 286 -21.33 9.44 2.04
C THR A 286 -22.41 10.51 1.87
N LYS A 287 -22.80 10.82 0.62
CA LYS A 287 -23.90 11.76 0.33
C LYS A 287 -25.27 11.26 0.81
N THR A 288 -25.39 9.97 1.11
CA THR A 288 -26.63 9.38 1.66
C THR A 288 -26.79 9.62 3.16
N SER A 289 -25.71 10.04 3.84
CA SER A 289 -25.70 10.34 5.27
C SER A 289 -26.75 11.41 5.64
N LYS A 290 -27.42 11.20 6.77
CA LYS A 290 -28.35 12.17 7.37
C LYS A 290 -27.76 12.92 8.56
N CYS A 291 -26.51 12.62 8.92
CA CYS A 291 -25.77 13.18 10.06
C CYS A 291 -24.38 13.67 9.63
N VAL A 292 -24.33 14.46 8.56
CA VAL A 292 -23.07 14.91 7.92
C VAL A 292 -22.22 15.75 8.89
N ALA A 293 -22.84 16.59 9.72
CA ALA A 293 -22.12 17.42 10.70
C ALA A 293 -21.48 16.55 11.80
N GLU A 294 -22.21 15.59 12.33
CA GLU A 294 -21.72 14.64 13.34
C GLU A 294 -20.64 13.72 12.76
N ALA A 295 -20.77 13.32 11.50
CA ALA A 295 -19.77 12.55 10.78
C ALA A 295 -18.47 13.35 10.63
N ALA A 296 -18.54 14.62 10.25
CA ALA A 296 -17.38 15.51 10.16
C ALA A 296 -16.71 15.73 11.53
N THR A 297 -17.52 15.88 12.60
CA THR A 297 -17.02 15.99 13.98
C THR A 297 -16.28 14.72 14.41
N LEU A 298 -16.81 13.53 14.06
CA LEU A 298 -16.12 12.28 14.34
C LEU A 298 -14.78 12.18 13.60
N ILE A 299 -14.74 12.54 12.32
CA ILE A 299 -13.48 12.55 11.54
C ILE A 299 -12.48 13.51 12.18
N ASN A 300 -12.90 14.70 12.56
CA ASN A 300 -12.05 15.67 13.25
C ASN A 300 -11.50 15.11 14.57
N PHE A 301 -12.35 14.48 15.37
CA PHE A 301 -11.95 13.84 16.63
C PHE A 301 -10.89 12.76 16.39
N LEU A 302 -11.12 11.87 15.43
CA LEU A 302 -10.20 10.76 15.13
C LEU A 302 -8.83 11.23 14.64
N LEU A 303 -8.78 12.33 13.86
CA LEU A 303 -7.57 12.71 13.13
C LEU A 303 -6.90 13.99 13.65
N ASN A 304 -7.64 14.90 14.30
CA ASN A 304 -7.14 16.23 14.65
C ASN A 304 -7.21 16.54 16.16
N GLU A 305 -7.91 15.75 16.97
CA GLU A 305 -8.05 16.04 18.40
C GLU A 305 -7.16 15.10 19.23
N GLU A 306 -6.61 15.64 20.32
CA GLU A 306 -5.60 14.96 21.15
C GLU A 306 -6.02 13.55 21.54
N LYS A 307 -7.24 13.39 22.07
CA LYS A 307 -7.72 12.10 22.59
C LYS A 307 -7.87 11.07 21.46
N GLY A 308 -8.57 11.42 20.38
CA GLY A 308 -8.81 10.52 19.25
C GLY A 308 -7.51 10.17 18.54
N ALA A 309 -6.72 11.16 18.17
CA ALA A 309 -5.47 10.98 17.44
C ALA A 309 -4.42 10.20 18.25
N SER A 310 -4.35 10.39 19.58
CA SER A 310 -3.45 9.61 20.45
C SER A 310 -3.85 8.13 20.52
N ILE A 311 -5.14 7.82 20.49
CA ILE A 311 -5.64 6.43 20.47
C ILE A 311 -5.39 5.79 19.10
N MET A 312 -5.64 6.54 18.01
CA MET A 312 -5.41 6.05 16.64
C MET A 312 -3.93 5.82 16.37
N GLY A 313 -3.06 6.68 16.90
CA GLY A 313 -1.61 6.55 16.78
C GLY A 313 -1.17 6.31 15.32
N SER A 314 -0.33 5.31 15.12
CA SER A 314 0.12 4.86 13.79
C SER A 314 -0.53 3.53 13.33
N GLU A 315 -1.74 3.20 13.83
CA GLU A 315 -2.43 1.96 13.43
C GLU A 315 -2.91 1.98 11.96
N CYS A 316 -3.05 3.18 11.41
CA CYS A 316 -3.37 3.40 9.99
C CYS A 316 -2.17 3.94 9.18
N GLY A 317 -0.94 3.79 9.66
CA GLY A 317 0.24 4.47 9.13
C GLY A 317 0.54 5.76 9.89
N ILE A 318 1.55 6.50 9.44
CA ILE A 318 1.90 7.79 10.05
C ILE A 318 0.79 8.80 9.74
N PRO A 319 0.19 9.45 10.76
CA PRO A 319 -0.88 10.41 10.54
C PRO A 319 -0.50 11.52 9.56
N ALA A 320 -1.33 11.72 8.53
CA ALA A 320 -1.15 12.80 7.56
C ALA A 320 -1.58 14.17 8.11
N SER A 321 -2.45 14.21 9.12
CA SER A 321 -2.80 15.42 9.85
C SER A 321 -1.64 15.89 10.73
N LYS A 322 -1.27 17.18 10.64
CA LYS A 322 -0.21 17.79 11.47
C LYS A 322 -0.52 17.71 12.96
N ALA A 323 -1.76 18.03 13.34
CA ALA A 323 -2.21 17.92 14.72
C ALA A 323 -2.21 16.46 15.18
N GLY A 324 -2.75 15.55 14.36
CA GLY A 324 -2.81 14.12 14.66
C GLY A 324 -1.43 13.50 14.84
N LEU A 325 -0.48 13.82 13.98
CA LEU A 325 0.91 13.35 14.10
C LEU A 325 1.53 13.84 15.42
N LYS A 326 1.35 15.13 15.74
CA LYS A 326 1.88 15.69 16.97
C LYS A 326 1.31 14.98 18.20
N PHE A 327 0.00 14.79 18.28
CA PHE A 327 -0.65 14.14 19.42
C PHE A 327 -0.25 12.66 19.53
N ALA A 328 -0.17 11.93 18.41
CA ALA A 328 0.30 10.55 18.40
C ALA A 328 1.76 10.41 18.88
N GLN A 329 2.63 11.37 18.50
CA GLN A 329 4.03 11.41 18.97
C GLN A 329 4.11 11.73 20.47
N ASP A 330 3.40 12.75 20.93
CA ASP A 330 3.37 13.16 22.34
C ASP A 330 2.86 12.02 23.24
N ALA A 331 1.93 11.22 22.75
CA ALA A 331 1.40 10.03 23.45
C ALA A 331 2.31 8.79 23.35
N GLY A 332 3.40 8.83 22.58
CA GLY A 332 4.23 7.65 22.31
C GLY A 332 3.51 6.56 21.49
N ALA A 333 2.44 6.92 20.76
CA ALA A 333 1.61 6.00 20.00
C ALA A 333 2.08 5.80 18.54
N VAL A 334 3.22 6.38 18.16
CA VAL A 334 3.85 6.17 16.85
C VAL A 334 4.83 5.01 16.95
N LYS A 335 4.58 3.93 16.21
CA LYS A 335 5.46 2.75 16.16
C LYS A 335 6.77 3.11 15.46
N SER A 336 7.91 2.88 16.11
CA SER A 336 9.22 3.32 15.62
C SER A 336 9.59 2.76 14.25
N LEU A 337 9.32 1.48 13.98
CA LEU A 337 9.59 0.86 12.68
C LEU A 337 8.75 1.47 11.55
N VAL A 338 7.47 1.77 11.83
CA VAL A 338 6.59 2.43 10.85
C VAL A 338 7.07 3.86 10.58
N ALA A 339 7.47 4.59 11.64
CA ALA A 339 8.00 5.94 11.50
C ALA A 339 9.32 5.97 10.70
N GLU A 340 10.23 5.02 10.97
CA GLU A 340 11.49 4.88 10.23
C GLU A 340 11.22 4.60 8.74
N ALA A 341 10.37 3.61 8.45
CA ALA A 341 10.05 3.22 7.09
C ALA A 341 9.38 4.37 6.32
N ASN A 342 8.40 5.04 6.93
CA ASN A 342 7.71 6.17 6.31
C ASN A 342 8.65 7.35 6.05
N ALA A 343 9.51 7.70 7.02
CA ALA A 343 10.47 8.79 6.85
C ALA A 343 11.43 8.53 5.68
N LYS A 344 11.91 7.28 5.53
CA LYS A 344 12.76 6.88 4.39
C LYS A 344 12.00 6.98 3.07
N VAL A 345 10.79 6.43 3.01
CA VAL A 345 9.93 6.48 1.81
C VAL A 345 9.66 7.91 1.37
N MET A 346 9.21 8.78 2.29
CA MET A 346 8.90 10.18 1.96
C MET A 346 10.14 10.98 1.53
N ALA A 347 11.34 10.52 1.86
CA ALA A 347 12.59 11.18 1.46
C ALA A 347 12.98 10.91 0.01
N PHE A 348 12.63 9.76 -0.57
CA PHE A 348 13.04 9.41 -1.93
C PHE A 348 11.90 9.37 -2.95
N THR A 349 10.65 9.12 -2.54
CA THR A 349 9.53 9.05 -3.49
C THR A 349 9.20 10.42 -4.07
N THR A 350 9.31 10.54 -5.39
CA THR A 350 9.03 11.78 -6.13
C THR A 350 7.98 11.61 -7.21
N ASN A 351 7.68 10.38 -7.58
CA ASN A 351 6.74 10.05 -8.63
C ASN A 351 5.31 9.95 -8.10
N LYS A 352 4.35 10.06 -9.02
CA LYS A 352 2.91 9.96 -8.74
C LYS A 352 2.36 8.63 -9.24
N LEU A 353 1.45 8.05 -8.47
CA LEU A 353 0.71 6.88 -8.92
C LEU A 353 -0.59 7.30 -9.61
N ASP A 354 -0.83 6.73 -10.79
CA ASP A 354 -2.10 6.82 -11.48
C ASP A 354 -3.17 5.99 -10.73
N PRO A 355 -4.41 6.51 -10.56
CA PRO A 355 -5.46 5.78 -9.83
C PRO A 355 -5.88 4.44 -10.45
N LEU A 356 -5.78 4.28 -11.77
CA LEU A 356 -6.14 3.02 -12.45
C LEU A 356 -5.14 1.90 -12.16
N PHE A 357 -3.90 2.22 -11.74
CA PHE A 357 -2.91 1.21 -11.33
C PHE A 357 -3.45 0.26 -10.26
N GLU A 358 -4.32 0.76 -9.39
CA GLU A 358 -4.96 -0.03 -8.35
C GLU A 358 -6.38 -0.51 -8.72
N ASN A 359 -6.72 -0.52 -10.00
CA ASN A 359 -7.96 -1.12 -10.45
C ASN A 359 -7.98 -2.62 -10.10
N ASN A 360 -9.12 -3.12 -9.61
CA ASN A 360 -9.24 -4.50 -9.13
C ASN A 360 -9.00 -5.52 -10.26
N ASP A 361 -9.44 -5.23 -11.50
CA ASP A 361 -9.23 -6.12 -12.64
C ASP A 361 -7.74 -6.27 -13.00
N LEU A 362 -6.91 -5.28 -12.65
CA LEU A 362 -5.46 -5.35 -12.83
C LEU A 362 -4.76 -6.09 -11.68
N LYS A 363 -5.10 -5.75 -10.41
CA LYS A 363 -4.31 -6.15 -9.23
C LYS A 363 -4.83 -7.36 -8.46
N ALA A 364 -6.03 -7.86 -8.77
CA ALA A 364 -6.66 -8.93 -8.00
C ALA A 364 -5.79 -10.19 -7.93
N SER A 365 -5.57 -10.72 -6.73
CA SER A 365 -4.82 -11.95 -6.54
C SER A 365 -5.51 -13.12 -7.23
N GLY A 366 -4.76 -13.90 -8.00
CA GLY A 366 -5.22 -15.09 -8.71
C GLY A 366 -6.01 -14.84 -10.00
N THR A 367 -6.49 -13.62 -10.25
CA THR A 367 -7.37 -13.32 -11.41
C THR A 367 -7.06 -12.01 -12.14
N GLY A 368 -6.25 -11.14 -11.55
CA GLY A 368 -5.91 -9.85 -12.16
C GLY A 368 -4.85 -9.97 -13.26
N ILE A 369 -4.80 -9.00 -14.13
CA ILE A 369 -3.84 -8.95 -15.27
C ILE A 369 -2.38 -9.04 -14.79
N TYR A 370 -2.03 -8.38 -13.68
CA TYR A 370 -0.66 -8.47 -13.14
C TYR A 370 -0.31 -9.90 -12.73
N GLN A 371 -1.30 -10.67 -12.23
CA GLN A 371 -1.11 -12.08 -11.91
C GLN A 371 -0.85 -12.89 -13.18
N GLU A 372 -1.65 -12.69 -14.22
CA GLU A 372 -1.52 -13.37 -15.50
C GLU A 372 -0.16 -13.12 -16.14
N VAL A 373 0.29 -11.86 -16.18
CA VAL A 373 1.61 -11.47 -16.74
C VAL A 373 2.74 -12.22 -16.04
N PHE A 374 2.81 -12.15 -14.70
CA PHE A 374 3.95 -12.75 -13.99
C PHE A 374 3.84 -14.26 -13.81
N ASP A 375 2.64 -14.84 -13.86
CA ASP A 375 2.47 -16.30 -13.95
C ASP A 375 3.01 -16.83 -15.29
N ASN A 376 2.65 -16.18 -16.41
CA ASN A 376 3.12 -16.59 -17.74
C ASN A 376 4.65 -16.49 -17.86
N ILE A 377 5.27 -15.47 -17.26
CA ILE A 377 6.73 -15.34 -17.17
C ILE A 377 7.34 -16.47 -16.33
N ASP A 378 6.80 -16.72 -15.13
CA ASP A 378 7.33 -17.72 -14.20
C ASP A 378 7.12 -19.16 -14.69
N TYR A 379 6.08 -19.42 -15.50
CA TYR A 379 5.84 -20.73 -16.13
C TYR A 379 6.62 -20.91 -17.43
N GLY A 380 7.16 -19.80 -17.99
CA GLY A 380 7.86 -19.80 -19.28
C GLY A 380 6.90 -19.91 -20.48
N ASP A 381 5.64 -19.50 -20.28
CA ASP A 381 4.59 -19.51 -21.30
C ASP A 381 4.70 -18.29 -22.22
N GLN A 382 5.30 -17.20 -21.75
CA GLN A 382 5.57 -15.97 -22.51
C GLN A 382 6.98 -15.47 -22.27
N THR A 383 7.55 -14.80 -23.29
CA THR A 383 8.74 -13.95 -23.14
C THR A 383 8.33 -12.59 -22.56
N PRO A 384 9.27 -11.77 -22.04
CA PRO A 384 8.96 -10.41 -21.62
C PRO A 384 8.24 -9.58 -22.68
N GLU A 385 8.67 -9.68 -23.96
CA GLU A 385 8.05 -8.96 -25.09
C GLU A 385 6.61 -9.41 -25.34
N GLU A 386 6.33 -10.72 -25.28
CA GLU A 386 4.98 -11.26 -25.44
C GLU A 386 4.07 -10.87 -24.26
N ALA A 387 4.60 -10.79 -23.05
CA ALA A 387 3.87 -10.42 -21.85
C ALA A 387 3.48 -8.91 -21.83
N VAL A 388 4.17 -8.06 -22.60
CA VAL A 388 3.77 -6.64 -22.81
C VAL A 388 2.40 -6.55 -23.41
N GLU A 389 2.09 -7.33 -24.46
CA GLU A 389 0.76 -7.32 -25.09
C GLU A 389 -0.34 -7.66 -24.09
N THR A 390 -0.14 -8.73 -23.28
CA THR A 390 -1.09 -9.10 -22.20
C THR A 390 -1.30 -7.95 -21.20
N LEU A 391 -0.23 -7.28 -20.78
CA LEU A 391 -0.30 -6.16 -19.86
C LEU A 391 -1.06 -4.97 -20.46
N LEU A 392 -0.72 -4.57 -21.69
CA LEU A 392 -1.31 -3.39 -22.35
C LEU A 392 -2.78 -3.59 -22.67
N ASP A 393 -3.17 -4.76 -23.18
CA ASP A 393 -4.58 -5.11 -23.43
C ASP A 393 -5.41 -5.01 -22.14
N GLY A 394 -4.86 -5.54 -21.03
CA GLY A 394 -5.49 -5.43 -19.73
C GLY A 394 -5.61 -3.98 -19.24
N MET A 395 -4.58 -3.17 -19.42
CA MET A 395 -4.58 -1.76 -19.05
C MET A 395 -5.59 -0.95 -19.89
N GLU A 396 -5.64 -1.16 -21.20
CA GLU A 396 -6.66 -0.53 -22.07
C GLU A 396 -8.08 -0.88 -21.62
N SER A 397 -8.31 -2.13 -21.23
CA SER A 397 -9.63 -2.61 -20.79
C SER A 397 -10.18 -1.87 -19.58
N VAL A 398 -9.32 -1.32 -18.73
CA VAL A 398 -9.69 -0.55 -17.53
C VAL A 398 -9.62 0.96 -17.74
N GLY A 399 -9.23 1.43 -18.95
CA GLY A 399 -9.30 2.83 -19.33
C GLY A 399 -7.97 3.56 -19.47
N TYR A 400 -6.83 2.87 -19.50
CA TYR A 400 -5.57 3.51 -19.88
C TYR A 400 -5.58 3.90 -21.36
N THR A 401 -4.88 4.99 -21.64
CA THR A 401 -4.52 5.37 -23.02
C THR A 401 -3.10 4.92 -23.28
N ILE A 402 -2.93 4.00 -24.22
CA ILE A 402 -1.62 3.55 -24.70
C ILE A 402 -1.18 4.48 -25.84
N GLY A 403 0.01 5.02 -25.75
CA GLY A 403 0.55 6.03 -26.67
C GLY A 403 1.11 5.46 -27.99
#